data_d34f892a98bb82b2c0341387b639795b
#
_entry.id   d34f892a98bb82b2c0341387b639795b
#
_cell.length_a   1.000
_cell.length_b   1.000
_cell.length_c   1.000
_cell.angle_alpha   90.00
_cell.angle_beta   90.00
_cell.angle_gamma   90.00
#
_symmetry.space_group_name_H-M   'P 1'
#
loop_
_entity.id
_entity.type
_entity.pdbx_description
1 polymer ?
#
loop_
_entity_poly.entity_id
_entity_poly.type
_entity_poly.pdbx_seq_one_letter_code
_entity_poly.pdbx_strand_id
1 'polypeptide(L)'
;AAILYPSGTTGPSKGVCCPQAQFFWWGIYSARALDVREGDVLMTALPVFHTNALNAFYQALLVGCEYVLVPKFSASGYWKTAAECGATVTYLLGAMAAILMAQPARPEDRKHSIRTALGGGVPARLQDPFYHRFGIPLVDGYASTETNFLFYNRYPSVQPGSMGKLAKGAEAIVA
;
A
#
# COMPACT_ATOMS: atom_id res chain seq x y z
N ALA A 1 -5.85 -6.03 20.03
CA ALA A 1 -6.66 -6.80 19.11
C ALA A 1 -7.89 -6.01 18.65
N ALA A 2 -8.32 -6.24 17.45
CA ALA A 2 -9.50 -5.63 16.87
C ALA A 2 -10.35 -6.70 16.15
N ILE A 3 -11.64 -6.42 15.97
CA ILE A 3 -12.49 -7.18 15.07
C ILE A 3 -12.70 -6.31 13.85
N LEU A 4 -12.25 -6.77 12.69
CA LEU A 4 -12.42 -6.08 11.42
C LEU A 4 -13.49 -6.76 10.59
N TYR A 5 -14.35 -5.98 9.96
CA TYR A 5 -15.43 -6.46 9.11
C TYR A 5 -15.08 -6.19 7.64
N PRO A 6 -14.45 -7.15 6.93
CA PRO A 6 -14.21 -6.99 5.50
C PRO A 6 -15.53 -7.01 4.72
N SER A 7 -15.56 -6.33 3.59
CA SER A 7 -16.67 -6.41 2.65
C SER A 7 -16.68 -7.80 2.03
N GLY A 8 -17.54 -8.69 2.57
CA GLY A 8 -17.71 -10.04 2.03
C GLY A 8 -18.33 -9.99 0.63
N THR A 9 -17.90 -10.89 -0.25
CA THR A 9 -18.48 -11.04 -1.60
C THR A 9 -19.82 -11.78 -1.59
N THR A 10 -20.13 -12.49 -0.50
CA THR A 10 -21.34 -13.31 -0.38
C THR A 10 -21.91 -13.22 1.04
N GLY A 11 -23.07 -12.56 1.18
CA GLY A 11 -23.80 -12.48 2.44
C GLY A 11 -23.34 -11.40 3.41
N PRO A 12 -23.83 -11.40 4.67
CA PRO A 12 -23.48 -10.41 5.68
C PRO A 12 -21.99 -10.41 6.01
N SER A 13 -21.43 -9.23 6.28
CA SER A 13 -20.04 -9.08 6.72
C SER A 13 -19.75 -9.90 7.96
N LYS A 14 -18.66 -10.65 7.96
CA LYS A 14 -18.20 -11.45 9.09
C LYS A 14 -17.06 -10.74 9.81
N GLY A 15 -17.07 -10.82 11.16
CA GLY A 15 -15.99 -10.24 11.96
C GLY A 15 -14.74 -11.12 11.95
N VAL A 16 -13.63 -10.58 11.51
CA VAL A 16 -12.32 -11.22 11.57
C VAL A 16 -11.61 -10.79 12.86
N CYS A 17 -11.30 -11.74 13.72
CA CYS A 17 -10.56 -11.48 14.97
C CYS A 17 -9.08 -11.31 14.65
N CYS A 18 -8.60 -10.08 14.71
CA CYS A 18 -7.20 -9.73 14.44
C CYS A 18 -6.43 -9.60 15.76
N PRO A 19 -5.55 -10.55 16.13
CA PRO A 19 -4.72 -10.44 17.32
C PRO A 19 -3.62 -9.37 17.14
N GLN A 20 -3.02 -8.92 18.24
CA GLN A 20 -1.92 -7.93 18.18
C GLN A 20 -0.72 -8.40 17.36
N ALA A 21 -0.38 -9.68 17.47
CA ALA A 21 0.69 -10.28 16.68
C ALA A 21 0.46 -10.14 15.16
N GLN A 22 -0.79 -10.17 14.71
CA GLN A 22 -1.12 -10.01 13.30
C GLN A 22 -0.76 -8.58 12.81
N PHE A 23 -1.10 -7.55 13.56
CA PHE A 23 -0.72 -6.17 13.23
C PHE A 23 0.78 -5.96 13.21
N PHE A 24 1.49 -6.56 14.16
CA PHE A 24 2.96 -6.55 14.17
C PHE A 24 3.53 -7.15 12.88
N TRP A 25 3.08 -8.35 12.48
CA TRP A 25 3.57 -8.99 11.27
C TRP A 25 3.14 -8.27 9.99
N TRP A 26 1.96 -7.67 9.96
CA TRP A 26 1.55 -6.80 8.84
C TRP A 26 2.55 -5.66 8.65
N GLY A 27 2.88 -4.95 9.72
CA GLY A 27 3.85 -3.87 9.66
C GLY A 27 5.21 -4.34 9.18
N ILE A 28 5.75 -5.43 9.76
CA ILE A 28 7.09 -5.96 9.42
C ILE A 28 7.17 -6.43 7.96
N TYR A 29 6.23 -7.24 7.48
CA TYR A 29 6.30 -7.76 6.11
C TYR A 29 6.13 -6.66 5.08
N SER A 30 5.19 -5.74 5.29
CA SER A 30 4.96 -4.65 4.36
C SER A 30 6.09 -3.62 4.39
N ALA A 31 6.67 -3.32 5.55
CA ALA A 31 7.85 -2.47 5.65
C ALA A 31 9.03 -3.07 4.86
N ARG A 32 9.25 -4.39 4.97
CA ARG A 32 10.28 -5.09 4.20
C ARG A 32 9.99 -5.12 2.70
N ALA A 33 8.72 -5.25 2.30
CA ALA A 33 8.33 -5.25 0.90
C ALA A 33 8.57 -3.91 0.23
N LEU A 34 8.28 -2.82 0.95
CA LEU A 34 8.44 -1.43 0.49
C LEU A 34 9.83 -0.84 0.79
N ASP A 35 10.68 -1.58 1.49
CA ASP A 35 11.98 -1.12 1.98
C ASP A 35 11.84 0.18 2.80
N VAL A 36 10.89 0.17 3.75
CA VAL A 36 10.67 1.30 4.66
C VAL A 36 11.83 1.42 5.63
N ARG A 37 12.31 2.63 5.83
CA ARG A 37 13.52 2.96 6.61
C ARG A 37 13.22 4.06 7.62
N GLU A 38 14.00 4.14 8.67
CA GLU A 38 14.00 5.28 9.57
C GLU A 38 14.19 6.60 8.79
N GLY A 39 13.41 7.61 9.14
CA GLY A 39 13.37 8.88 8.42
C GLY A 39 12.42 8.94 7.21
N ASP A 40 11.79 7.82 6.85
CA ASP A 40 10.72 7.83 5.83
C ASP A 40 9.46 8.56 6.34
N VAL A 41 8.71 9.13 5.40
CA VAL A 41 7.39 9.71 5.63
C VAL A 41 6.36 8.88 4.88
N LEU A 42 5.50 8.19 5.62
CA LEU A 42 4.49 7.26 5.09
C LEU A 42 3.15 7.98 4.95
N MET A 43 2.74 8.31 3.73
CA MET A 43 1.49 9.02 3.46
C MET A 43 0.40 8.07 2.98
N THR A 44 -0.77 8.13 3.60
CA THR A 44 -1.97 7.43 3.12
C THR A 44 -3.21 8.32 3.15
N ALA A 45 -4.09 8.15 2.17
CA ALA A 45 -5.44 8.72 2.14
C ALA A 45 -6.51 7.63 2.29
N LEU A 46 -6.11 6.43 2.70
CA LEU A 46 -7.03 5.32 2.94
C LEU A 46 -7.61 5.41 4.35
N PRO A 47 -8.86 4.96 4.54
CA PRO A 47 -9.50 5.02 5.85
C PRO A 47 -8.86 4.05 6.85
N VAL A 48 -8.67 4.49 8.09
CA VAL A 48 -8.01 3.70 9.16
C VAL A 48 -8.78 2.46 9.60
N PHE A 49 -10.06 2.34 9.26
CA PHE A 49 -10.81 1.11 9.49
C PHE A 49 -10.50 0.01 8.46
N HIS A 50 -9.73 0.33 7.41
CA HIS A 50 -9.25 -0.63 6.43
C HIS A 50 -7.83 -1.09 6.75
N THR A 51 -7.57 -2.38 6.56
CA THR A 51 -6.28 -3.02 6.87
C THR A 51 -5.07 -2.33 6.24
N ASN A 52 -5.21 -1.75 5.06
CA ASN A 52 -4.11 -1.09 4.35
C ASN A 52 -3.61 0.16 5.11
N ALA A 53 -4.51 1.04 5.58
CA ALA A 53 -4.12 2.23 6.35
C ALA A 53 -3.59 1.86 7.74
N LEU A 54 -4.20 0.86 8.41
CA LEU A 54 -3.67 0.32 9.66
C LEU A 54 -2.27 -0.28 9.46
N ASN A 55 -2.05 -0.98 8.37
CA ASN A 55 -0.74 -1.53 8.03
C ASN A 55 0.33 -0.42 7.87
N ALA A 56 0.00 0.68 7.18
CA ALA A 56 0.88 1.83 7.05
C ALA A 56 1.23 2.44 8.42
N PHE A 57 0.25 2.56 9.32
CA PHE A 57 0.47 3.01 10.69
C PHE A 57 1.43 2.10 11.46
N TYR A 58 1.22 0.77 11.41
CA TYR A 58 2.10 -0.18 12.09
C TYR A 58 3.50 -0.22 11.48
N GLN A 59 3.66 -0.01 10.18
CA GLN A 59 4.97 0.15 9.56
C GLN A 59 5.71 1.35 10.16
N ALA A 60 5.03 2.51 10.20
CA ALA A 60 5.62 3.72 10.75
C ALA A 60 6.01 3.55 12.24
N LEU A 61 5.12 2.96 13.04
CA LEU A 61 5.36 2.69 14.46
C LEU A 61 6.55 1.76 14.71
N LEU A 62 6.67 0.68 13.92
CA LEU A 62 7.69 -0.36 14.13
C LEU A 62 9.06 0.03 13.58
N VAL A 63 9.12 0.90 12.58
CA VAL A 63 10.37 1.35 11.94
C VAL A 63 10.85 2.70 12.51
N GLY A 64 9.98 3.46 13.19
CA GLY A 64 10.29 4.80 13.69
C GLY A 64 10.17 5.88 12.60
N CYS A 65 9.12 5.79 11.78
CA CYS A 65 8.85 6.70 10.66
C CYS A 65 7.75 7.71 11.01
N GLU A 66 7.68 8.79 10.22
CA GLU A 66 6.53 9.68 10.25
C GLU A 66 5.33 9.05 9.54
N TYR A 67 4.13 9.19 10.12
CA TYR A 67 2.87 8.73 9.53
C TYR A 67 1.96 9.92 9.22
N VAL A 68 1.64 10.10 7.94
CA VAL A 68 0.77 11.18 7.46
C VAL A 68 -0.55 10.60 6.98
N LEU A 69 -1.60 10.80 7.76
CA LEU A 69 -2.96 10.44 7.38
C LEU A 69 -3.65 11.62 6.71
N VAL A 70 -3.89 11.52 5.42
CA VAL A 70 -4.63 12.52 4.64
C VAL A 70 -6.13 12.26 4.79
N PRO A 71 -6.94 13.24 5.23
CA PRO A 71 -8.35 13.01 5.54
C PRO A 71 -9.20 12.51 4.37
N LYS A 72 -8.83 12.88 3.13
CA LYS A 72 -9.57 12.51 1.94
C LYS A 72 -8.66 12.42 0.72
N PHE A 73 -8.84 11.37 -0.10
CA PHE A 73 -8.19 11.27 -1.39
C PHE A 73 -8.67 12.38 -2.35
N SER A 74 -7.73 13.09 -2.94
CA SER A 74 -7.96 14.12 -3.95
C SER A 74 -7.03 13.89 -5.14
N ALA A 75 -7.56 13.47 -6.27
CA ALA A 75 -6.73 13.17 -7.45
C ALA A 75 -5.95 14.39 -7.96
N SER A 76 -6.55 15.57 -7.94
CA SER A 76 -5.89 16.81 -8.40
C SER A 76 -4.88 17.39 -7.40
N GLY A 77 -5.03 17.06 -6.11
CA GLY A 77 -4.18 17.56 -5.03
C GLY A 77 -3.16 16.55 -4.52
N TYR A 78 -3.21 15.29 -4.98
CA TYR A 78 -2.46 14.18 -4.38
C TYR A 78 -0.94 14.43 -4.35
N TRP A 79 -0.36 14.76 -5.49
CA TRP A 79 1.08 14.97 -5.61
C TRP A 79 1.56 16.25 -4.91
N LYS A 80 0.70 17.29 -4.90
CA LYS A 80 0.96 18.50 -4.12
C LYS A 80 1.05 18.19 -2.63
N THR A 81 0.05 17.47 -2.09
CA THR A 81 0.04 17.04 -0.68
C THR A 81 1.25 16.18 -0.36
N ALA A 82 1.59 15.23 -1.24
CA ALA A 82 2.77 14.37 -1.08
C ALA A 82 4.08 15.16 -1.02
N ALA A 83 4.23 16.18 -1.86
CA ALA A 83 5.39 17.06 -1.85
C ALA A 83 5.45 17.93 -0.58
N GLU A 84 4.31 18.50 -0.18
CA GLU A 84 4.21 19.37 1.01
C GLU A 84 4.54 18.66 2.31
N CYS A 85 4.14 17.38 2.46
CA CYS A 85 4.47 16.60 3.64
C CYS A 85 5.79 15.81 3.50
N GLY A 86 6.51 15.94 2.39
CA GLY A 86 7.77 15.22 2.17
C GLY A 86 7.62 13.70 2.07
N ALA A 87 6.45 13.20 1.62
CA ALA A 87 6.18 11.77 1.56
C ALA A 87 7.22 11.01 0.72
N THR A 88 7.73 9.90 1.27
CA THR A 88 8.70 9.01 0.63
C THR A 88 8.09 7.65 0.25
N VAL A 89 7.02 7.26 0.94
CA VAL A 89 6.26 6.04 0.69
C VAL A 89 4.78 6.36 0.69
N THR A 90 4.00 5.75 -0.20
CA THR A 90 2.55 5.93 -0.23
C THR A 90 1.78 4.64 -0.48
N TYR A 91 0.46 4.69 -0.33
CA TYR A 91 -0.44 3.53 -0.37
C TYR A 91 -1.61 3.84 -1.30
N LEU A 92 -1.71 3.05 -2.37
CA LEU A 92 -2.71 3.21 -3.42
C LEU A 92 -3.50 1.91 -3.59
N LEU A 93 -4.76 2.06 -3.94
CA LEU A 93 -5.58 0.99 -4.48
C LEU A 93 -5.66 1.10 -6.01
N GLY A 94 -6.02 0.01 -6.69
CA GLY A 94 -6.13 0.00 -8.15
C GLY A 94 -7.00 1.12 -8.72
N ALA A 95 -8.13 1.41 -8.06
CA ALA A 95 -9.01 2.52 -8.45
C ALA A 95 -8.33 3.89 -8.30
N MET A 96 -7.55 4.11 -7.21
CA MET A 96 -6.83 5.37 -7.00
C MET A 96 -5.75 5.58 -8.07
N ALA A 97 -4.97 4.54 -8.36
CA ALA A 97 -3.95 4.59 -9.42
C ALA A 97 -4.59 4.92 -10.79
N ALA A 98 -5.72 4.28 -11.11
CA ALA A 98 -6.46 4.56 -12.35
C ALA A 98 -6.98 6.02 -12.40
N ILE A 99 -7.52 6.54 -11.31
CA ILE A 99 -7.99 7.93 -11.22
C ILE A 99 -6.83 8.93 -11.38
N LEU A 100 -5.67 8.66 -10.76
CA LEU A 100 -4.47 9.48 -10.91
C LEU A 100 -3.98 9.48 -12.37
N MET A 101 -3.96 8.31 -13.02
CA MET A 101 -3.59 8.18 -14.43
C MET A 101 -4.56 8.91 -15.38
N ALA A 102 -5.84 8.99 -15.03
CA ALA A 102 -6.86 9.69 -15.83
C ALA A 102 -6.77 11.23 -15.73
N GLN A 103 -6.03 11.78 -14.76
CA GLN A 103 -5.82 13.23 -14.67
C GLN A 103 -4.95 13.70 -15.86
N PRO A 104 -5.15 14.94 -16.34
CA PRO A 104 -4.22 15.55 -17.29
C PRO A 104 -2.78 15.51 -16.75
N ALA A 105 -1.82 15.20 -17.62
CA ALA A 105 -0.41 15.21 -17.25
C ALA A 105 0.04 16.63 -16.87
N ARG A 106 0.83 16.74 -15.82
CA ARG A 106 1.32 18.01 -15.28
C ARG A 106 2.81 17.93 -14.97
N PRO A 107 3.53 19.06 -15.00
CA PRO A 107 4.95 19.10 -14.60
C PRO A 107 5.16 18.68 -13.13
N GLU A 108 4.12 18.79 -12.30
CA GLU A 108 4.13 18.43 -10.88
C GLU A 108 4.02 16.92 -10.63
N ASP A 109 3.66 16.14 -11.63
CA ASP A 109 3.46 14.68 -11.49
C ASP A 109 4.71 13.94 -10.98
N ARG A 110 5.89 14.57 -11.08
CA ARG A 110 7.18 14.05 -10.56
C ARG A 110 7.84 14.94 -9.50
N LYS A 111 7.17 15.99 -9.05
CA LYS A 111 7.72 16.91 -8.04
C LYS A 111 7.37 16.44 -6.62
N HIS A 112 7.84 15.26 -6.27
CA HIS A 112 7.68 14.65 -4.95
C HIS A 112 8.86 13.73 -4.62
N SER A 113 8.98 13.33 -3.37
CA SER A 113 10.06 12.45 -2.88
C SER A 113 9.65 10.97 -2.77
N ILE A 114 8.43 10.60 -3.22
CA ILE A 114 7.96 9.22 -3.14
C ILE A 114 8.83 8.32 -4.03
N ARG A 115 9.44 7.31 -3.42
CA ARG A 115 10.30 6.33 -4.10
C ARG A 115 9.61 4.99 -4.36
N THR A 116 8.55 4.69 -3.64
CA THR A 116 7.78 3.44 -3.79
C THR A 116 6.34 3.61 -3.28
N ALA A 117 5.45 2.78 -3.78
CA ALA A 117 4.08 2.73 -3.28
C ALA A 117 3.60 1.28 -3.15
N LEU A 118 2.79 0.99 -2.12
CA LEU A 118 1.96 -0.21 -2.12
C LEU A 118 0.82 0.01 -3.11
N GLY A 119 0.76 -0.81 -4.15
CA GLY A 119 -0.20 -0.71 -5.24
C GLY A 119 -1.19 -1.87 -5.24
N GLY A 120 -1.96 -2.02 -4.16
CA GLY A 120 -2.87 -3.15 -4.00
C GLY A 120 -3.93 -3.23 -5.10
N GLY A 121 -3.90 -4.30 -5.90
CA GLY A 121 -4.85 -4.56 -6.97
C GLY A 121 -4.75 -3.61 -8.16
N VAL A 122 -3.58 -3.02 -8.41
CA VAL A 122 -3.35 -2.24 -9.62
C VAL A 122 -3.18 -3.18 -10.81
N PRO A 123 -4.01 -3.07 -11.87
CA PRO A 123 -3.87 -3.92 -13.04
C PRO A 123 -2.47 -3.83 -13.65
N ALA A 124 -1.88 -4.97 -14.06
CA ALA A 124 -0.54 -5.04 -14.63
C ALA A 124 -0.32 -4.02 -15.77
N ARG A 125 -1.32 -3.84 -16.64
CA ARG A 125 -1.27 -2.88 -17.74
C ARG A 125 -1.10 -1.41 -17.32
N LEU A 126 -1.37 -1.08 -16.06
CA LEU A 126 -1.20 0.28 -15.54
C LEU A 126 0.13 0.48 -14.82
N GLN A 127 0.84 -0.58 -14.43
CA GLN A 127 2.04 -0.46 -13.60
C GLN A 127 3.18 0.26 -14.33
N ASP A 128 3.51 -0.17 -15.55
CA ASP A 128 4.54 0.50 -16.36
C ASP A 128 4.17 1.94 -16.76
N PRO A 129 2.95 2.23 -17.29
CA PRO A 129 2.52 3.60 -17.54
C PRO A 129 2.56 4.50 -16.29
N PHE A 130 2.18 3.96 -15.12
CA PHE A 130 2.23 4.68 -13.86
C PHE A 130 3.68 5.03 -13.47
N TYR A 131 4.59 4.07 -13.57
CA TYR A 131 6.01 4.30 -13.33
C TYR A 131 6.58 5.34 -14.29
N HIS A 132 6.29 5.24 -15.58
CA HIS A 132 6.76 6.20 -16.57
C HIS A 132 6.26 7.62 -16.31
N ARG A 133 5.04 7.78 -15.82
CA ARG A 133 4.46 9.09 -15.54
C ARG A 133 4.93 9.67 -14.22
N PHE A 134 4.87 8.90 -13.14
CA PHE A 134 5.09 9.40 -11.77
C PHE A 134 6.47 9.05 -11.21
N GLY A 135 7.21 8.13 -11.83
CA GLY A 135 8.50 7.67 -11.32
C GLY A 135 8.42 6.72 -10.12
N ILE A 136 7.23 6.21 -9.81
CA ILE A 136 6.98 5.41 -8.61
C ILE A 136 6.69 3.97 -9.01
N PRO A 137 7.53 2.99 -8.63
CA PRO A 137 7.20 1.57 -8.78
C PRO A 137 6.09 1.19 -7.80
N LEU A 138 5.12 0.42 -8.29
CA LEU A 138 4.00 -0.08 -7.51
C LEU A 138 4.31 -1.49 -7.01
N VAL A 139 4.54 -1.63 -5.71
CA VAL A 139 4.71 -2.95 -5.09
C VAL A 139 3.34 -3.56 -4.90
N ASP A 140 3.06 -4.62 -5.63
CA ASP A 140 1.81 -5.36 -5.53
C ASP A 140 2.02 -6.68 -4.78
N GLY A 141 0.92 -7.27 -4.33
CA GLY A 141 0.91 -8.52 -3.60
C GLY A 141 -0.50 -8.97 -3.24
N TYR A 142 -0.60 -10.13 -2.63
CA TYR A 142 -1.85 -10.66 -2.12
C TYR A 142 -1.90 -10.56 -0.59
N ALA A 143 -2.95 -9.92 -0.10
CA ALA A 143 -3.26 -9.82 1.31
C ALA A 143 -4.76 -9.91 1.54
N SER A 144 -5.17 -10.46 2.66
CA SER A 144 -6.54 -10.41 3.15
C SER A 144 -6.56 -10.00 4.62
N THR A 145 -7.74 -9.68 5.13
CA THR A 145 -7.90 -9.38 6.56
C THR A 145 -7.53 -10.57 7.44
N GLU A 146 -7.72 -11.80 6.95
CA GLU A 146 -7.45 -13.04 7.67
C GLU A 146 -5.98 -13.43 7.65
N THR A 147 -5.32 -13.31 6.48
CA THR A 147 -4.01 -13.91 6.25
C THR A 147 -2.84 -12.95 6.33
N ASN A 148 -3.13 -11.64 6.33
CA ASN A 148 -2.05 -10.66 6.23
C ASN A 148 -1.46 -10.54 4.81
N PHE A 149 -0.28 -9.95 4.67
CA PHE A 149 0.44 -9.77 3.42
C PHE A 149 1.22 -11.05 3.10
N LEU A 150 0.59 -11.96 2.37
CA LEU A 150 1.05 -13.34 2.20
C LEU A 150 1.98 -13.52 1.01
N PHE A 151 1.65 -12.93 -0.15
CA PHE A 151 2.52 -12.87 -1.32
C PHE A 151 2.84 -11.42 -1.61
N TYR A 152 4.08 -11.11 -1.93
CA TYR A 152 4.45 -9.74 -2.26
C TYR A 152 5.68 -9.67 -3.17
N ASN A 153 5.67 -8.69 -4.04
CA ASN A 153 6.86 -8.15 -4.67
C ASN A 153 7.68 -7.38 -3.64
N ARG A 154 8.94 -7.19 -3.92
CA ARG A 154 9.84 -6.44 -3.05
C ARG A 154 10.51 -5.32 -3.82
N TYR A 155 10.39 -4.10 -3.33
CA TYR A 155 11.17 -2.98 -3.86
C TYR A 155 12.68 -3.22 -3.66
N PRO A 156 13.57 -2.87 -4.63
CA PRO A 156 13.23 -2.28 -5.94
C PRO A 156 12.86 -3.30 -7.03
N SER A 157 12.97 -4.59 -6.78
CA SER A 157 12.76 -5.66 -7.76
C SER A 157 11.27 -6.02 -7.88
N VAL A 158 10.48 -5.11 -8.44
CA VAL A 158 9.04 -5.31 -8.67
C VAL A 158 8.83 -5.95 -10.05
N GLN A 159 8.02 -7.01 -10.10
CA GLN A 159 7.64 -7.67 -11.34
C GLN A 159 6.17 -7.39 -11.66
N PRO A 160 5.88 -6.56 -12.67
CA PRO A 160 4.50 -6.26 -13.08
C PRO A 160 3.69 -7.51 -13.40
N GLY A 161 2.43 -7.54 -12.93
CA GLY A 161 1.52 -8.67 -13.14
C GLY A 161 1.77 -9.91 -12.28
N SER A 162 2.79 -9.87 -11.41
CA SER A 162 3.04 -10.92 -10.44
C SER A 162 2.64 -10.47 -9.04
N MET A 163 2.03 -11.34 -8.25
CA MET A 163 1.80 -11.13 -6.81
C MET A 163 3.09 -11.28 -5.98
N GLY A 164 4.23 -11.59 -6.62
CA GLY A 164 5.50 -11.78 -5.96
C GLY A 164 5.70 -13.19 -5.39
N LYS A 165 6.47 -13.26 -4.29
CA LYS A 165 6.83 -14.51 -3.64
C LYS A 165 6.11 -14.67 -2.31
N LEU A 166 5.91 -15.93 -1.91
CA LEU A 166 5.34 -16.29 -0.62
C LEU A 166 6.20 -15.75 0.53
N ALA A 167 5.56 -15.20 1.54
CA ALA A 167 6.21 -14.73 2.76
C ALA A 167 6.92 -15.89 3.47
N LYS A 168 8.09 -15.61 4.05
CA LYS A 168 8.87 -16.63 4.78
C LYS A 168 8.06 -17.13 5.98
N GLY A 169 7.93 -18.44 6.12
CA GLY A 169 7.19 -19.09 7.20
C GLY A 169 5.71 -19.28 6.92
N ALA A 170 5.24 -18.90 5.73
CA ALA A 170 3.89 -19.22 5.25
C ALA A 170 3.92 -20.42 4.30
N GLU A 171 2.80 -21.13 4.22
CA GLU A 171 2.55 -22.22 3.27
C GLU A 171 1.32 -21.87 2.43
N ALA A 172 1.35 -22.22 1.16
CA ALA A 172 0.24 -22.03 0.23
C ALA A 172 0.17 -23.17 -0.77
N ILE A 173 -1.04 -23.58 -1.10
CA ILE A 173 -1.34 -24.57 -2.13
C ILE A 173 -2.30 -23.97 -3.15
N VAL A 174 -2.17 -24.41 -4.39
CA VAL A 174 -3.17 -24.13 -5.43
C VAL A 174 -4.06 -25.36 -5.48
N ALA A 175 -5.36 -25.16 -5.22
CA ALA A 175 -6.38 -26.21 -5.22
C ALA A 175 -7.29 -26.10 -6.44
#